data_7073e68d67d61b0fa4a58141e2c48ffa
#
_entry.id   7073e68d67d61b0fa4a58141e2c48ffa
#
_cell.length_a   1.000
_cell.length_b   1.000
_cell.length_c   1.000
_cell.angle_alpha   90.00
_cell.angle_beta   90.00
_cell.angle_gamma   90.00
#
_symmetry.space_group_name_H-M   'P 1'
#
loop_
_entity.id
_entity.type
_entity.pdbx_description
1 polymer ?
#
loop_
_entity_poly.entity_id
_entity_poly.type
_entity_poly.pdbx_seq_one_letter_code
_entity_poly.pdbx_strand_id
1 'polypeptide(L)'
;PWWVDLDASIESNYSNDVYTDIAVPLSVTSASMQARAAYLNEGFNCMNLVKNITNQDPLEFVAGRMLSYWRKQAQRRAIATVVGIYNDNIASNGGDMVVDAGGTISAAAIIRAKATMGDYSGQLGGLSVIAMHSAVQTELQILNLIDFTPIADQTPEFGRFQGMRVVVDDGMPVIAGTPNKYLSVIFGPGALGF
;
A
#
# COMPACT_ATOMS: atom_id res chain seq x y z
N PRO A 1 14.90 -14.14 -6.96
CA PRO A 1 16.15 -13.40 -7.07
C PRO A 1 16.02 -12.33 -8.17
N TRP A 2 16.58 -11.16 -7.94
CA TRP A 2 16.74 -10.12 -8.96
C TRP A 2 18.16 -9.57 -8.88
N TRP A 3 18.60 -8.95 -9.97
CA TRP A 3 19.85 -8.22 -10.00
C TRP A 3 19.65 -6.86 -9.33
N VAL A 4 20.57 -6.47 -8.47
CA VAL A 4 20.59 -5.11 -7.93
C VAL A 4 20.96 -4.16 -9.06
N ASP A 5 20.20 -3.07 -9.18
CA ASP A 5 20.44 -2.05 -10.22
C ASP A 5 21.82 -1.41 -10.03
N LEU A 6 22.39 -0.94 -11.12
CA LEU A 6 23.68 -0.26 -11.06
C LEU A 6 23.49 1.08 -10.37
N ASP A 7 24.22 1.28 -9.30
CA ASP A 7 24.18 2.54 -8.54
C ASP A 7 24.78 3.67 -9.38
N ALA A 8 24.02 4.75 -9.55
CA ALA A 8 24.46 5.95 -10.24
C ALA A 8 25.65 6.67 -9.54
N SER A 9 25.95 6.31 -8.28
CA SER A 9 27.10 6.79 -7.54
C SER A 9 28.43 6.16 -7.99
N ILE A 10 28.36 5.10 -8.81
CA ILE A 10 29.55 4.45 -9.35
C ILE A 10 30.18 5.36 -10.40
N GLU A 11 31.36 5.88 -10.10
CA GLU A 11 32.10 6.68 -11.06
C GLU A 11 32.63 5.82 -12.22
N SER A 12 32.43 6.31 -13.43
CA SER A 12 32.99 5.68 -14.64
C SER A 12 34.50 5.86 -14.68
N ASN A 13 35.22 4.83 -15.11
CA ASN A 13 36.66 4.94 -15.37
C ASN A 13 36.91 5.84 -16.57
N TYR A 14 37.81 6.78 -16.40
CA TYR A 14 38.32 7.57 -17.53
C TYR A 14 39.34 6.75 -18.35
N SER A 15 39.12 6.67 -19.63
CA SER A 15 40.09 6.07 -20.53
C SER A 15 41.26 7.01 -20.75
N ASN A 16 42.48 6.52 -20.57
CA ASN A 16 43.73 7.24 -20.88
C ASN A 16 44.67 6.35 -21.71
N ASP A 17 45.76 6.93 -22.19
CA ASP A 17 46.69 6.25 -23.08
C ASP A 17 47.84 5.52 -22.33
N VAL A 18 47.64 5.31 -21.01
CA VAL A 18 48.61 4.61 -20.16
C VAL A 18 48.28 3.13 -20.13
N TYR A 19 49.15 2.29 -20.69
CA TYR A 19 48.90 0.84 -20.84
C TYR A 19 48.74 0.08 -19.52
N THR A 20 49.18 0.65 -18.40
CA THR A 20 49.05 0.07 -17.05
C THR A 20 47.73 0.46 -16.33
N ASP A 21 47.04 1.44 -16.86
CA ASP A 21 45.79 1.92 -16.26
C ASP A 21 44.59 1.17 -16.84
N ILE A 22 44.35 0.00 -16.27
CA ILE A 22 43.30 -0.91 -16.73
C ILE A 22 42.05 -0.67 -15.82
N ALA A 23 40.89 -0.48 -16.45
CA ALA A 23 39.62 -0.39 -15.73
C ALA A 23 39.39 -1.61 -14.85
N VAL A 24 39.07 -1.37 -13.59
CA VAL A 24 38.75 -2.45 -12.64
C VAL A 24 37.28 -2.84 -12.84
N PRO A 25 36.99 -4.09 -13.23
CA PRO A 25 35.61 -4.53 -13.42
C PRO A 25 34.89 -4.60 -12.06
N LEU A 26 33.68 -4.04 -11.99
CA LEU A 26 32.80 -4.10 -10.84
C LEU A 26 31.92 -5.35 -10.92
N SER A 27 31.67 -5.98 -9.78
CA SER A 27 30.78 -7.13 -9.69
C SER A 27 29.32 -6.69 -9.54
N VAL A 28 28.44 -7.32 -10.32
CA VAL A 28 26.99 -7.17 -10.17
C VAL A 28 26.52 -8.06 -9.01
N THR A 29 25.80 -7.47 -8.07
CA THR A 29 25.23 -8.18 -6.94
C THR A 29 23.78 -8.58 -7.21
N SER A 30 23.33 -9.68 -6.61
CA SER A 30 21.94 -10.13 -6.68
C SER A 30 21.31 -10.10 -5.31
N ALA A 31 20.02 -9.78 -5.26
CA ALA A 31 19.20 -9.86 -4.07
C ALA A 31 18.08 -10.87 -4.26
N SER A 32 17.50 -11.35 -3.16
CA SER A 32 16.35 -12.22 -3.19
C SER A 32 15.28 -11.73 -2.24
N MET A 33 14.04 -11.90 -2.66
CA MET A 33 12.86 -11.62 -1.85
C MET A 33 12.05 -12.91 -1.69
N GLN A 34 11.53 -13.13 -0.51
CA GLN A 34 10.65 -14.26 -0.23
C GLN A 34 9.22 -13.73 -0.06
N ALA A 35 8.28 -14.38 -0.73
CA ALA A 35 6.86 -14.15 -0.55
C ALA A 35 6.21 -15.44 -0.07
N ARG A 36 5.29 -15.34 0.89
CA ARG A 36 4.53 -16.47 1.40
C ARG A 36 3.19 -16.57 0.68
N ALA A 37 2.96 -17.67 -0.03
CA ALA A 37 1.64 -18.01 -0.53
C ALA A 37 0.74 -18.45 0.64
N ALA A 38 -0.47 -17.93 0.68
CA ALA A 38 -1.46 -18.29 1.66
C ALA A 38 -2.65 -18.96 0.98
N TYR A 39 -2.76 -20.26 1.18
CA TYR A 39 -3.89 -21.04 0.72
C TYR A 39 -5.00 -20.98 1.78
N LEU A 40 -6.12 -20.40 1.39
CA LEU A 40 -7.28 -20.22 2.26
C LEU A 40 -8.43 -21.07 1.79
N ASN A 41 -9.06 -21.74 2.73
CA ASN A 41 -10.34 -22.41 2.53
C ASN A 41 -11.28 -22.08 3.68
N GLU A 42 -12.57 -22.06 3.40
CA GLU A 42 -13.62 -21.90 4.41
C GLU A 42 -14.80 -22.77 4.02
N GLY A 43 -15.38 -23.47 4.99
CA GLY A 43 -16.51 -24.36 4.79
C GLY A 43 -17.75 -23.83 5.52
N PHE A 44 -18.86 -23.82 4.82
CA PHE A 44 -20.16 -23.48 5.41
C PHE A 44 -21.09 -24.70 5.36
N ASN A 45 -21.76 -24.98 6.47
CA ASN A 45 -22.69 -26.07 6.58
C ASN A 45 -24.06 -25.55 7.06
N CYS A 46 -25.13 -26.13 6.58
CA CYS A 46 -26.47 -25.88 7.09
C CYS A 46 -27.23 -27.19 7.32
N MET A 47 -28.15 -27.18 8.27
CA MET A 47 -29.03 -28.31 8.54
C MET A 47 -30.21 -28.29 7.55
N ASN A 48 -30.57 -29.44 7.00
CA ASN A 48 -31.75 -29.58 6.12
C ASN A 48 -33.07 -29.15 6.77
N LEU A 49 -33.19 -29.29 8.10
CA LEU A 49 -34.37 -28.88 8.84
C LEU A 49 -34.62 -27.36 8.74
N VAL A 50 -33.56 -26.55 8.67
CA VAL A 50 -33.69 -25.10 8.54
C VAL A 50 -34.35 -24.74 7.21
N LYS A 51 -33.97 -25.40 6.14
CA LYS A 51 -34.58 -25.22 4.82
C LYS A 51 -36.09 -25.56 4.84
N ASN A 52 -36.45 -26.66 5.51
CA ASN A 52 -37.84 -27.09 5.60
C ASN A 52 -38.73 -26.17 6.46
N ILE A 53 -38.16 -25.56 7.49
CA ILE A 53 -38.89 -24.64 8.38
C ILE A 53 -39.02 -23.25 7.77
N THR A 54 -37.92 -22.73 7.18
CA THR A 54 -37.87 -21.35 6.66
C THR A 54 -38.30 -21.23 5.23
N ASN A 55 -38.42 -22.33 4.50
CA ASN A 55 -38.64 -22.39 3.06
C ASN A 55 -37.63 -21.54 2.24
N GLN A 56 -36.46 -21.34 2.80
CA GLN A 56 -35.33 -20.64 2.16
C GLN A 56 -34.08 -21.50 2.23
N ASP A 57 -33.25 -21.47 1.20
CA ASP A 57 -31.98 -22.19 1.17
C ASP A 57 -30.86 -21.34 1.74
N PRO A 58 -30.33 -21.65 2.96
CA PRO A 58 -29.23 -20.89 3.55
C PRO A 58 -27.94 -20.97 2.75
N LEU A 59 -27.73 -22.06 1.99
CA LEU A 59 -26.52 -22.20 1.17
C LEU A 59 -26.57 -21.28 -0.05
N GLU A 60 -27.74 -21.04 -0.63
CA GLU A 60 -27.90 -20.07 -1.71
C GLU A 60 -27.56 -18.64 -1.23
N PHE A 61 -27.99 -18.28 -0.02
CA PHE A 61 -27.62 -17.02 0.60
C PHE A 61 -26.11 -16.91 0.81
N VAL A 62 -25.45 -17.95 1.31
CA VAL A 62 -24.00 -18.00 1.48
C VAL A 62 -23.30 -17.86 0.13
N ALA A 63 -23.73 -18.62 -0.88
CA ALA A 63 -23.17 -18.57 -2.23
C ALA A 63 -23.19 -17.14 -2.80
N GLY A 64 -24.28 -16.41 -2.65
CA GLY A 64 -24.42 -15.03 -3.10
C GLY A 64 -23.48 -14.05 -2.35
N ARG A 65 -23.01 -14.41 -1.16
CA ARG A 65 -22.11 -13.57 -0.36
C ARG A 65 -20.64 -13.96 -0.40
N MET A 66 -20.30 -15.08 -1.02
CA MET A 66 -18.93 -15.61 -1.07
C MET A 66 -17.92 -14.62 -1.65
N LEU A 67 -18.27 -13.93 -2.74
CA LEU A 67 -17.38 -12.96 -3.37
C LEU A 67 -17.06 -11.79 -2.42
N SER A 68 -18.07 -11.28 -1.72
CA SER A 68 -17.89 -10.21 -0.73
C SER A 68 -17.04 -10.66 0.45
N TYR A 69 -17.21 -11.90 0.90
CA TYR A 69 -16.41 -12.50 1.95
C TYR A 69 -14.92 -12.56 1.57
N TRP A 70 -14.61 -13.12 0.40
CA TRP A 70 -13.22 -13.25 -0.06
C TRP A 70 -12.56 -11.90 -0.33
N ARG A 71 -13.30 -10.91 -0.84
CA ARG A 71 -12.78 -9.54 -0.98
C ARG A 71 -12.37 -8.96 0.38
N LYS A 72 -13.19 -9.13 1.41
CA LYS A 72 -12.85 -8.68 2.77
C LYS A 72 -11.64 -9.43 3.34
N GLN A 73 -11.50 -10.72 3.06
CA GLN A 73 -10.34 -11.49 3.50
C GLN A 73 -9.04 -11.00 2.81
N ALA A 74 -9.08 -10.74 1.52
CA ALA A 74 -7.96 -10.17 0.78
C ALA A 74 -7.57 -8.77 1.33
N GLN A 75 -8.55 -7.90 1.57
CA GLN A 75 -8.35 -6.58 2.17
C GLN A 75 -7.69 -6.66 3.55
N ARG A 76 -8.19 -7.51 4.44
CA ARG A 76 -7.62 -7.71 5.79
C ARG A 76 -6.17 -8.19 5.73
N ARG A 77 -5.83 -9.03 4.75
CA ARG A 77 -4.46 -9.49 4.54
C ARG A 77 -3.56 -8.40 4.02
N ALA A 78 -4.02 -7.61 3.06
CA ALA A 78 -3.28 -6.45 2.57
C ALA A 78 -2.94 -5.50 3.72
N ILE A 79 -3.92 -5.17 4.57
CA ILE A 79 -3.69 -4.33 5.75
C ILE A 79 -2.71 -4.98 6.73
N ALA A 80 -2.84 -6.27 7.01
CA ALA A 80 -1.91 -6.98 7.89
C ALA A 80 -0.47 -6.98 7.36
N THR A 81 -0.29 -7.10 6.04
CA THR A 81 1.02 -7.00 5.38
C THR A 81 1.61 -5.59 5.56
N VAL A 82 0.80 -4.57 5.35
CA VAL A 82 1.21 -3.17 5.54
C VAL A 82 1.64 -2.91 6.98
N VAL A 83 0.89 -3.40 7.97
CA VAL A 83 1.25 -3.30 9.39
C VAL A 83 2.58 -4.03 9.67
N GLY A 84 2.78 -5.20 9.07
CA GLY A 84 4.04 -5.94 9.18
C GLY A 84 5.22 -5.15 8.64
N ILE A 85 5.09 -4.56 7.46
CA ILE A 85 6.13 -3.72 6.84
C ILE A 85 6.40 -2.47 7.70
N TYR A 86 5.36 -1.82 8.20
CA TYR A 86 5.49 -0.66 9.09
C TYR A 86 6.30 -1.01 10.36
N ASN A 87 5.95 -2.11 11.02
CA ASN A 87 6.64 -2.54 12.23
C ASN A 87 8.09 -2.95 11.96
N ASP A 88 8.35 -3.64 10.86
CA ASP A 88 9.70 -4.04 10.46
C ASP A 88 10.55 -2.81 10.11
N ASN A 89 10.00 -1.84 9.39
CA ASN A 89 10.71 -0.60 9.06
C ASN A 89 11.13 0.17 10.32
N ILE A 90 10.27 0.27 11.32
CA ILE A 90 10.61 0.90 12.59
C ILE A 90 11.69 0.11 13.33
N ALA A 91 11.59 -1.22 13.36
CA ALA A 91 12.49 -2.06 14.13
C ALA A 91 13.88 -2.22 13.48
N SER A 92 13.93 -2.35 12.15
CA SER A 92 15.14 -2.72 11.41
C SER A 92 15.80 -1.53 10.70
N ASN A 93 15.02 -0.54 10.25
CA ASN A 93 15.50 0.56 9.40
C ASN A 93 15.29 1.95 10.04
N GLY A 94 15.02 2.00 11.35
CA GLY A 94 14.88 3.27 12.06
C GLY A 94 13.70 4.14 11.63
N GLY A 95 12.75 3.59 10.86
CA GLY A 95 11.55 4.31 10.42
C GLY A 95 11.79 5.28 9.24
N ASP A 96 12.77 5.03 8.41
CA ASP A 96 13.15 5.91 7.28
C ASP A 96 12.01 6.14 6.26
N MET A 97 11.07 5.21 6.13
CA MET A 97 9.87 5.32 5.30
C MET A 97 8.66 5.93 6.03
N VAL A 98 8.81 6.25 7.32
CA VAL A 98 7.71 6.72 8.17
C VAL A 98 7.85 8.21 8.46
N VAL A 99 6.82 8.98 8.15
CA VAL A 99 6.75 10.41 8.46
C VAL A 99 5.65 10.66 9.48
N ASP A 100 6.02 11.18 10.64
CA ASP A 100 5.05 11.66 11.63
C ASP A 100 4.52 13.05 11.20
N ALA A 101 3.22 13.19 11.08
CA ALA A 101 2.59 14.46 10.75
C ALA A 101 2.69 15.49 11.88
N GLY A 102 3.00 15.06 13.11
CA GLY A 102 3.11 15.92 14.29
C GLY A 102 1.79 16.50 14.79
N GLY A 103 0.66 16.09 14.24
CA GLY A 103 -0.68 16.58 14.56
C GLY A 103 -1.70 16.18 13.51
N THR A 104 -2.61 17.09 13.18
CA THR A 104 -3.60 16.89 12.12
C THR A 104 -2.89 16.72 10.77
N ILE A 105 -3.42 15.82 9.94
CA ILE A 105 -2.86 15.58 8.61
C ILE A 105 -2.82 16.86 7.78
N SER A 106 -1.73 17.05 7.05
CA SER A 106 -1.54 18.20 6.18
C SER A 106 -0.97 17.79 4.82
N ALA A 107 -1.16 18.65 3.81
CA ALA A 107 -0.53 18.44 2.51
C ALA A 107 1.00 18.32 2.61
N ALA A 108 1.62 19.09 3.50
CA ALA A 108 3.06 19.04 3.73
C ALA A 108 3.53 17.69 4.27
N ALA A 109 2.79 17.06 5.18
CA ALA A 109 3.13 15.73 5.70
C ALA A 109 3.13 14.68 4.59
N ILE A 110 2.14 14.72 3.70
CA ILE A 110 2.03 13.80 2.58
C ILE A 110 3.13 14.04 1.53
N ILE A 111 3.46 15.30 1.25
CA ILE A 111 4.57 15.64 0.34
C ILE A 111 5.90 15.13 0.92
N ARG A 112 6.12 15.28 2.23
CA ARG A 112 7.31 14.73 2.89
C ARG A 112 7.34 13.20 2.81
N ALA A 113 6.19 12.54 3.02
CA ALA A 113 6.10 11.10 2.88
C ALA A 113 6.39 10.63 1.44
N LYS A 114 5.97 11.38 0.42
CA LYS A 114 6.36 11.10 -0.96
C LYS A 114 7.86 11.28 -1.19
N ALA A 115 8.45 12.29 -0.57
CA ALA A 115 9.87 12.58 -0.72
C ALA A 115 10.79 11.49 -0.15
N THR A 116 10.31 10.63 0.78
CA THR A 116 11.09 9.47 1.28
C THR A 116 11.42 8.47 0.16
N MET A 117 10.67 8.48 -0.93
CA MET A 117 10.91 7.62 -2.09
C MET A 117 11.96 8.19 -3.06
N GLY A 118 12.55 9.34 -2.75
CA GLY A 118 13.56 9.99 -3.58
C GLY A 118 13.05 10.27 -5.00
N ASP A 119 13.89 10.03 -5.98
CA ASP A 119 13.61 10.28 -7.41
C ASP A 119 12.42 9.48 -7.95
N TYR A 120 12.12 8.32 -7.34
CA TYR A 120 11.00 7.49 -7.74
C TYR A 120 9.63 8.19 -7.52
N SER A 121 9.55 9.12 -6.57
CA SER A 121 8.32 9.86 -6.28
C SER A 121 7.83 10.73 -7.45
N GLY A 122 8.73 11.15 -8.32
CA GLY A 122 8.47 12.02 -9.48
C GLY A 122 8.32 11.30 -10.81
N GLN A 123 8.59 10.00 -10.90
CA GLN A 123 8.53 9.26 -12.15
C GLN A 123 7.09 9.00 -12.62
N LEU A 124 6.92 8.87 -13.93
CA LEU A 124 5.65 8.50 -14.55
C LEU A 124 5.22 7.10 -14.05
N GLY A 125 4.09 7.03 -13.35
CA GLY A 125 3.66 5.78 -12.72
C GLY A 125 4.09 5.64 -11.25
N GLY A 126 4.71 6.65 -10.66
CA GLY A 126 5.06 6.72 -9.24
C GLY A 126 3.85 6.54 -8.32
N LEU A 127 3.93 7.05 -7.11
CA LEU A 127 2.90 6.87 -6.08
C LEU A 127 1.50 7.25 -6.58
N SER A 128 0.59 6.29 -6.66
CA SER A 128 -0.70 6.42 -7.35
C SER A 128 -1.93 6.32 -6.46
N VAL A 129 -1.79 5.66 -5.30
CA VAL A 129 -2.89 5.39 -4.37
C VAL A 129 -2.48 5.74 -2.96
N ILE A 130 -3.38 6.37 -2.21
CA ILE A 130 -3.25 6.56 -0.77
C ILE A 130 -4.39 5.87 -0.05
N ALA A 131 -4.05 4.97 0.87
CA ALA A 131 -5.01 4.32 1.77
C ALA A 131 -5.00 5.02 3.13
N MET A 132 -6.17 5.33 3.65
CA MET A 132 -6.33 6.02 4.92
C MET A 132 -7.59 5.61 5.66
N HIS A 133 -7.64 5.88 6.95
CA HIS A 133 -8.83 5.70 7.77
C HIS A 133 -9.86 6.80 7.48
N SER A 134 -11.15 6.54 7.68
CA SER A 134 -12.24 7.50 7.47
C SER A 134 -12.07 8.79 8.27
N ALA A 135 -11.55 8.72 9.49
CA ALA A 135 -11.25 9.89 10.31
C ALA A 135 -10.25 10.84 9.62
N VAL A 136 -9.21 10.29 8.98
CA VAL A 136 -8.22 11.08 8.24
C VAL A 136 -8.82 11.70 6.99
N GLN A 137 -9.67 10.95 6.28
CA GLN A 137 -10.39 11.48 5.12
C GLN A 137 -11.26 12.65 5.50
N THR A 138 -11.99 12.55 6.62
CA THR A 138 -12.85 13.64 7.12
C THR A 138 -12.06 14.92 7.37
N GLU A 139 -10.89 14.80 8.00
CA GLU A 139 -10.02 15.96 8.23
C GLU A 139 -9.52 16.59 6.92
N LEU A 140 -9.14 15.76 5.94
CA LEU A 140 -8.74 16.26 4.62
C LEU A 140 -9.89 16.95 3.87
N GLN A 141 -11.13 16.47 4.05
CA GLN A 141 -12.32 17.13 3.49
C GLN A 141 -12.59 18.47 4.17
N ILE A 142 -12.48 18.53 5.50
CA ILE A 142 -12.63 19.80 6.26
C ILE A 142 -11.60 20.83 5.81
N LEU A 143 -10.36 20.39 5.55
CA LEU A 143 -9.30 21.25 5.04
C LEU A 143 -9.43 21.58 3.55
N ASN A 144 -10.46 21.07 2.88
CA ASN A 144 -10.72 21.23 1.44
C ASN A 144 -9.51 20.83 0.56
N LEU A 145 -8.81 19.76 0.96
CA LEU A 145 -7.62 19.27 0.28
C LEU A 145 -7.91 18.11 -0.68
N ILE A 146 -9.12 17.53 -0.65
CA ILE A 146 -9.53 16.45 -1.55
C ILE A 146 -10.29 17.05 -2.73
N ASP A 147 -9.74 16.88 -3.92
CA ASP A 147 -10.42 17.18 -5.16
C ASP A 147 -11.32 16.01 -5.57
N PHE A 148 -12.62 16.25 -5.64
CA PHE A 148 -13.57 15.33 -6.23
C PHE A 148 -13.68 15.65 -7.72
N THR A 149 -13.11 14.78 -8.55
CA THR A 149 -13.31 14.90 -10.00
C THR A 149 -14.59 14.15 -10.37
N PRO A 150 -15.67 14.82 -10.76
CA PRO A 150 -16.85 14.14 -11.25
C PRO A 150 -16.50 13.45 -12.55
N ILE A 151 -16.59 12.12 -12.58
CA ILE A 151 -16.50 11.37 -13.82
C ILE A 151 -17.90 11.43 -14.45
N ALA A 152 -18.00 11.95 -15.64
CA ALA A 152 -19.24 12.30 -16.34
C ALA A 152 -20.20 11.11 -16.62
N ASP A 153 -19.86 9.87 -16.25
CA ASP A 153 -20.68 8.70 -16.51
C ASP A 153 -20.55 7.66 -15.37
N GLN A 154 -21.54 7.67 -14.47
CA GLN A 154 -22.01 6.58 -13.59
C GLN A 154 -20.99 5.77 -12.76
N THR A 155 -19.81 6.27 -12.44
CA THR A 155 -18.90 5.60 -11.50
C THR A 155 -18.78 6.39 -10.19
N PRO A 156 -18.66 5.70 -9.02
CA PRO A 156 -18.57 6.36 -7.74
C PRO A 156 -17.42 7.37 -7.70
N GLU A 157 -17.70 8.55 -7.17
CA GLU A 157 -16.71 9.61 -6.95
C GLU A 157 -15.54 9.08 -6.12
N PHE A 158 -14.38 8.96 -6.74
CA PHE A 158 -13.14 8.74 -6.00
C PHE A 158 -12.48 10.10 -5.76
N GLY A 159 -12.34 10.47 -4.49
CA GLY A 159 -11.54 11.62 -4.12
C GLY A 159 -10.10 11.45 -4.61
N ARG A 160 -9.52 12.51 -5.16
CA ARG A 160 -8.09 12.59 -5.49
C ARG A 160 -7.41 13.56 -4.56
N PHE A 161 -6.24 13.17 -4.08
CA PHE A 161 -5.39 14.01 -3.28
C PHE A 161 -3.97 14.01 -3.86
N GLN A 162 -3.47 15.19 -4.21
CA GLN A 162 -2.14 15.32 -4.83
C GLN A 162 -1.89 14.36 -6.03
N GLY A 163 -2.92 14.18 -6.86
CA GLY A 163 -2.89 13.27 -8.02
C GLY A 163 -3.08 11.79 -7.69
N MET A 164 -3.08 11.41 -6.40
CA MET A 164 -3.28 10.03 -5.94
C MET A 164 -4.76 9.75 -5.70
N ARG A 165 -5.18 8.53 -6.01
CA ARG A 165 -6.52 8.05 -5.67
C ARG A 165 -6.62 7.78 -4.17
N VAL A 166 -7.64 8.31 -3.53
CA VAL A 166 -7.91 8.07 -2.11
C VAL A 166 -8.75 6.80 -1.95
N VAL A 167 -8.27 5.87 -1.14
CA VAL A 167 -8.98 4.66 -0.72
C VAL A 167 -9.19 4.75 0.78
N VAL A 168 -10.44 4.61 1.21
CA VAL A 168 -10.81 4.70 2.63
C VAL A 168 -11.13 3.32 3.15
N ASP A 169 -10.53 2.98 4.28
CA ASP A 169 -10.75 1.71 4.95
C ASP A 169 -10.63 1.89 6.47
N ASP A 170 -11.72 1.63 7.19
CA ASP A 170 -11.74 1.69 8.64
C ASP A 170 -10.95 0.54 9.33
N GLY A 171 -10.49 -0.44 8.55
CA GLY A 171 -9.55 -1.45 9.00
C GLY A 171 -8.09 -0.97 9.07
N MET A 172 -7.80 0.25 8.61
CA MET A 172 -6.45 0.82 8.71
C MET A 172 -6.02 0.96 10.17
N PRO A 173 -4.74 0.65 10.48
CA PRO A 173 -4.27 0.59 11.86
C PRO A 173 -4.34 1.94 12.53
N VAL A 174 -4.83 1.90 13.77
CA VAL A 174 -4.85 3.03 14.70
C VAL A 174 -3.85 2.72 15.81
N ILE A 175 -2.85 3.57 15.94
CA ILE A 175 -1.86 3.48 17.02
C ILE A 175 -2.43 4.22 18.22
N ALA A 176 -2.71 3.48 19.29
CA ALA A 176 -3.28 4.04 20.50
C ALA A 176 -2.32 5.05 21.13
N GLY A 177 -2.84 6.20 21.50
CA GLY A 177 -2.10 7.30 22.11
C GLY A 177 -3.04 8.41 22.55
N THR A 178 -2.49 9.50 23.05
CA THR A 178 -3.27 10.69 23.39
C THR A 178 -2.64 11.89 22.68
N PRO A 179 -3.14 12.27 21.52
CA PRO A 179 -4.23 11.67 20.71
C PRO A 179 -3.85 10.37 19.98
N ASN A 180 -4.85 9.62 19.51
CA ASN A 180 -4.64 8.46 18.65
C ASN A 180 -3.97 8.88 17.33
N LYS A 181 -3.01 8.05 16.86
CA LYS A 181 -2.38 8.24 15.55
C LYS A 181 -2.96 7.26 14.54
N TYR A 182 -3.31 7.76 13.37
CA TYR A 182 -3.84 6.99 12.26
C TYR A 182 -2.77 6.77 11.21
N LEU A 183 -2.55 5.52 10.82
CA LEU A 183 -1.60 5.19 9.76
C LEU A 183 -2.26 5.42 8.40
N SER A 184 -1.63 6.24 7.57
CA SER A 184 -1.97 6.39 6.15
C SER A 184 -0.81 5.88 5.32
N VAL A 185 -1.11 5.15 4.24
CA VAL A 185 -0.09 4.49 3.43
C VAL A 185 -0.22 4.89 1.97
N ILE A 186 0.90 5.21 1.37
CA ILE A 186 0.98 5.59 -0.03
C ILE A 186 1.58 4.42 -0.80
N PHE A 187 0.92 4.02 -1.88
CA PHE A 187 1.32 2.90 -2.73
C PHE A 187 1.70 3.35 -4.12
N GLY A 188 2.76 2.75 -4.64
CA GLY A 188 3.09 2.78 -6.06
C GLY A 188 2.41 1.62 -6.83
N PRO A 189 2.44 1.66 -8.16
CA PRO A 189 1.96 0.55 -8.99
C PRO A 189 2.79 -0.70 -8.72
N GLY A 190 2.12 -1.85 -8.60
CA GLY A 190 2.77 -3.14 -8.33
C GLY A 190 3.22 -3.37 -6.89
N ALA A 191 2.89 -2.49 -5.94
CA ALA A 191 3.25 -2.65 -4.52
C ALA A 191 2.57 -3.86 -3.86
N LEU A 192 1.41 -4.27 -4.35
CA LEU A 192 0.69 -5.46 -3.89
C LEU A 192 0.48 -6.40 -5.09
N GLY A 193 0.89 -7.66 -4.95
CA GLY A 193 0.63 -8.74 -5.90
C GLY A 193 -0.45 -9.68 -5.35
N PHE A 194 -1.32 -10.18 -6.24
CA PHE A 194 -2.36 -11.16 -5.93
C PHE A 194 -2.19 -12.38 -6.82
#